data_824cfb5eee6d5fdf7409bc2a7e3d6fa1
#
_entry.id   824cfb5eee6d5fdf7409bc2a7e3d6fa1
#
_cell.length_a   1.000
_cell.length_b   1.000
_cell.length_c   1.000
_cell.angle_alpha   90.00
_cell.angle_beta   90.00
_cell.angle_gamma   90.00
#
_symmetry.space_group_name_H-M   'P 1'
#
loop_
_entity.id
_entity.type
_entity.pdbx_description
1 polymer ?
#
loop_
_entity_poly.entity_id
_entity_poly.type
_entity_poly.pdbx_seq_one_letter_code
_entity_poly.pdbx_strand_id
1 'polypeptide(L)'
;MKRMICVLGLACVSLGVAAQQSFPTSQKEDKEQIMSEAYWKIWNPSVQKQIDQDIEKYRKANGVVFLEEAVPGTSVQIKQVSHDFVFGASMFNFNQLGTPAANQRYKELFGTLFNRATVPFYWEPFEMQPGRPRFREEYWDTEAYWNRQENPKYQPHWRRPAPDPMIAYCESHGVPVHGHPLTWGSRRWQHPNWIVDQILTDEERETLKQYVAEYADEKNFLNGDKMTPAFEKATLAELEAKLPELGPKLQKLIDKRITEIVKYYGDRVSSWDVVNESAQDYAKGAMVPGSKLCKSNYGFMPGDYTFEAFKTTASVVSENALMNINDYWGGPEYAEQIKDLQKRGARIDVAGSQMHLFDPKQCLDIAAGKEIQTPTQIWKLMNSLTETGLPIHLSEITITSPGSDLKGQQIQAVIAQNLYRLWFSCKNMMGITWWNVVDDCGAPGEPSVSGLFFRDMSPKLSYYALENLINHAWKTETEVKAGKNGEVKFRGFRGNYEITYTDKAGNEQTVTYHLK
;
A
#
# COMPACT_ATOMS: atom_id res chain seq x y z
N MET A 1 -14.14 -18.35 -43.56
CA MET A 1 -14.49 -19.08 -42.35
C MET A 1 -14.64 -18.08 -41.23
N LYS A 2 -15.87 -17.70 -40.90
CA LYS A 2 -16.20 -16.76 -39.82
C LYS A 2 -16.08 -17.51 -38.47
N ARG A 3 -15.16 -17.10 -37.61
CA ARG A 3 -15.12 -17.59 -36.21
C ARG A 3 -16.14 -16.79 -35.41
N MET A 4 -17.19 -17.47 -35.01
CA MET A 4 -18.21 -17.00 -34.08
C MET A 4 -17.59 -17.08 -32.69
N ILE A 5 -17.36 -15.92 -32.04
CA ILE A 5 -16.99 -15.83 -30.65
C ILE A 5 -18.28 -15.90 -29.84
N CYS A 6 -18.52 -17.03 -29.19
CA CYS A 6 -19.57 -17.15 -28.19
C CYS A 6 -19.14 -16.38 -26.94
N VAL A 7 -19.74 -15.21 -26.72
CA VAL A 7 -19.71 -14.54 -25.43
C VAL A 7 -20.73 -15.27 -24.55
N LEU A 8 -20.25 -16.14 -23.67
CA LEU A 8 -21.03 -16.65 -22.56
C LEU A 8 -21.22 -15.51 -21.55
N GLY A 9 -22.36 -14.86 -21.62
CA GLY A 9 -22.82 -13.98 -20.55
C GLY A 9 -23.06 -14.81 -19.30
N LEU A 10 -22.16 -14.75 -18.32
CA LEU A 10 -22.46 -15.13 -16.96
C LEU A 10 -23.49 -14.13 -16.43
N ALA A 11 -24.76 -14.54 -16.43
CA ALA A 11 -25.79 -13.91 -15.64
C ALA A 11 -25.41 -14.13 -14.15
N CYS A 12 -24.75 -13.16 -13.53
CA CYS A 12 -24.72 -13.04 -12.10
C CYS A 12 -26.17 -12.88 -11.63
N VAL A 13 -26.78 -13.99 -11.20
CA VAL A 13 -27.97 -13.95 -10.37
C VAL A 13 -27.53 -13.29 -9.08
N SER A 14 -27.71 -11.98 -8.99
CA SER A 14 -27.71 -11.25 -7.73
C SER A 14 -28.87 -11.80 -6.91
N LEU A 15 -28.61 -12.81 -6.10
CA LEU A 15 -29.39 -13.08 -4.92
C LEU A 15 -29.20 -11.86 -4.02
N GLY A 16 -30.04 -10.88 -4.22
CA GLY A 16 -30.22 -9.74 -3.35
C GLY A 16 -30.80 -10.20 -2.02
N VAL A 17 -29.99 -10.81 -1.19
CA VAL A 17 -30.08 -10.61 0.22
C VAL A 17 -29.31 -9.30 0.42
N ALA A 18 -30.03 -8.18 0.46
CA ALA A 18 -29.54 -7.01 1.14
C ALA A 18 -29.26 -7.45 2.58
N ALA A 19 -28.05 -7.92 2.83
CA ALA A 19 -27.50 -7.96 4.17
C ALA A 19 -27.48 -6.50 4.57
N GLN A 20 -28.48 -6.10 5.34
CA GLN A 20 -28.64 -4.79 5.90
C GLN A 20 -27.30 -4.49 6.55
N GLN A 21 -26.67 -3.42 6.14
CA GLN A 21 -25.40 -2.94 6.69
C GLN A 21 -25.54 -2.94 8.20
N SER A 22 -24.89 -3.86 8.91
CA SER A 22 -25.16 -4.10 10.33
C SER A 22 -24.20 -3.30 11.21
N PHE A 23 -23.72 -2.15 10.73
CA PHE A 23 -22.92 -1.20 11.51
C PHE A 23 -23.43 0.23 11.30
N PRO A 24 -23.39 1.09 12.33
CA PRO A 24 -23.89 2.46 12.25
C PRO A 24 -22.94 3.37 11.47
N THR A 25 -23.50 4.30 10.69
CA THR A 25 -22.75 5.33 9.96
C THR A 25 -22.83 6.70 10.65
N SER A 26 -23.68 6.83 11.66
CA SER A 26 -23.91 8.05 12.44
C SER A 26 -24.38 7.73 13.85
N GLN A 27 -24.24 8.69 14.77
CA GLN A 27 -24.75 8.56 16.16
C GLN A 27 -26.25 8.23 16.18
N LYS A 28 -27.03 8.77 15.25
CA LYS A 28 -28.49 8.52 15.19
C LYS A 28 -28.82 7.07 14.88
N GLU A 29 -27.96 6.41 14.10
CA GLU A 29 -28.10 5.00 13.71
C GLU A 29 -27.56 4.05 14.77
N ASP A 30 -26.62 4.50 15.60
CA ASP A 30 -25.94 3.70 16.63
C ASP A 30 -26.82 3.44 17.85
N LYS A 31 -27.89 2.68 17.66
CA LYS A 31 -28.86 2.33 18.71
C LYS A 31 -28.29 1.37 19.75
N GLU A 32 -27.33 0.55 19.35
CA GLU A 32 -26.67 -0.45 20.17
C GLU A 32 -25.44 0.09 20.90
N GLN A 33 -25.12 1.37 20.71
CA GLN A 33 -23.94 2.02 21.30
C GLN A 33 -22.64 1.24 20.97
N ILE A 34 -22.45 0.92 19.69
CA ILE A 34 -21.23 0.30 19.18
C ILE A 34 -20.04 1.24 19.41
N MET A 35 -20.25 2.52 19.15
CA MET A 35 -19.31 3.60 19.44
C MET A 35 -19.87 4.48 20.57
N SER A 36 -19.00 5.01 21.42
CA SER A 36 -19.42 5.89 22.51
C SER A 36 -19.92 7.25 22.01
N GLU A 37 -20.66 7.98 22.88
CA GLU A 37 -21.00 9.37 22.61
C GLU A 37 -19.75 10.26 22.41
N ALA A 38 -18.65 9.96 23.11
CA ALA A 38 -17.39 10.68 22.97
C ALA A 38 -16.78 10.50 21.57
N TYR A 39 -16.86 9.27 21.00
CA TYR A 39 -16.50 9.02 19.62
C TYR A 39 -17.30 9.91 18.65
N TRP A 40 -18.64 9.91 18.79
CA TRP A 40 -19.52 10.69 17.91
C TRP A 40 -19.37 12.22 18.09
N LYS A 41 -18.89 12.68 19.26
CA LYS A 41 -18.50 14.09 19.44
C LYS A 41 -17.26 14.45 18.63
N ILE A 42 -16.31 13.52 18.49
CA ILE A 42 -15.12 13.70 17.63
C ILE A 42 -15.54 13.66 16.14
N TRP A 43 -16.32 12.66 15.75
CA TRP A 43 -16.83 12.44 14.39
C TRP A 43 -18.19 13.09 14.15
N ASN A 44 -18.38 14.30 14.65
CA ASN A 44 -19.65 15.02 14.67
C ASN A 44 -20.12 15.45 13.26
N PRO A 45 -21.39 15.87 13.11
CA PRO A 45 -21.94 16.28 11.79
C PRO A 45 -21.17 17.39 11.07
N SER A 46 -20.49 18.30 11.81
CA SER A 46 -19.68 19.34 11.20
C SER A 46 -18.44 18.77 10.51
N VAL A 47 -17.76 17.82 11.19
CA VAL A 47 -16.63 17.07 10.62
C VAL A 47 -17.06 16.27 9.40
N GLN A 48 -18.19 15.55 9.48
CA GLN A 48 -18.71 14.79 8.35
C GLN A 48 -19.04 15.69 7.14
N LYS A 49 -19.65 16.83 7.40
CA LYS A 49 -19.95 17.83 6.34
C LYS A 49 -18.67 18.36 5.70
N GLN A 50 -17.62 18.66 6.49
CA GLN A 50 -16.34 19.10 5.96
C GLN A 50 -15.72 18.02 5.05
N ILE A 51 -15.72 16.77 5.49
CA ILE A 51 -15.25 15.63 4.69
C ILE A 51 -16.00 15.58 3.34
N ASP A 52 -17.33 15.66 3.34
CA ASP A 52 -18.14 15.62 2.12
C ASP A 52 -17.83 16.77 1.18
N GLN A 53 -17.68 17.98 1.71
CA GLN A 53 -17.30 19.16 0.93
C GLN A 53 -15.90 19.02 0.30
N ASP A 54 -14.95 18.47 1.03
CA ASP A 54 -13.60 18.27 0.54
C ASP A 54 -13.54 17.12 -0.50
N ILE A 55 -14.31 16.04 -0.33
CA ILE A 55 -14.47 15.02 -1.37
C ILE A 55 -15.04 15.63 -2.65
N GLU A 56 -16.12 16.42 -2.54
CA GLU A 56 -16.72 17.09 -3.69
C GLU A 56 -15.74 18.02 -4.40
N LYS A 57 -14.90 18.72 -3.63
CA LYS A 57 -13.93 19.69 -4.14
C LYS A 57 -12.69 19.05 -4.76
N TYR A 58 -12.13 18.02 -4.12
CA TYR A 58 -10.82 17.48 -4.51
C TYR A 58 -10.90 16.20 -5.32
N ARG A 59 -12.01 15.45 -5.26
CA ARG A 59 -12.16 14.16 -5.95
C ARG A 59 -12.97 14.23 -7.21
N LYS A 60 -13.85 15.24 -7.34
CA LYS A 60 -14.68 15.42 -8.54
C LYS A 60 -14.22 16.56 -9.43
N ALA A 61 -14.53 16.43 -10.71
CA ALA A 61 -14.29 17.47 -11.71
C ALA A 61 -15.51 17.61 -12.64
N ASN A 62 -15.55 18.71 -13.39
CA ASN A 62 -16.53 18.91 -14.45
C ASN A 62 -15.99 18.34 -15.76
N GLY A 63 -16.71 17.41 -16.37
CA GLY A 63 -16.43 16.85 -17.69
C GLY A 63 -17.24 17.56 -18.77
N VAL A 64 -16.60 17.77 -19.91
CA VAL A 64 -17.26 18.27 -21.13
C VAL A 64 -16.79 17.41 -22.29
N VAL A 65 -17.73 16.76 -22.96
CA VAL A 65 -17.48 15.90 -24.12
C VAL A 65 -18.32 16.37 -25.29
N PHE A 66 -17.75 16.32 -26.49
CA PHE A 66 -18.48 16.65 -27.74
C PHE A 66 -18.72 15.36 -28.52
N LEU A 67 -19.98 15.01 -28.67
CA LEU A 67 -20.46 13.84 -29.39
C LEU A 67 -21.13 14.32 -30.68
N GLU A 68 -20.36 14.54 -31.74
CA GLU A 68 -20.81 15.18 -32.98
C GLU A 68 -21.98 14.45 -33.64
N GLU A 69 -22.06 13.13 -33.50
CA GLU A 69 -23.11 12.30 -34.06
C GLU A 69 -24.29 12.08 -33.10
N ALA A 70 -24.23 12.57 -31.85
CA ALA A 70 -25.37 12.44 -30.94
C ALA A 70 -26.56 13.27 -31.39
N VAL A 71 -27.74 12.69 -31.26
CA VAL A 71 -28.99 13.41 -31.55
C VAL A 71 -29.28 14.38 -30.41
N PRO A 72 -29.42 15.71 -30.69
CA PRO A 72 -29.70 16.68 -29.64
C PRO A 72 -30.94 16.34 -28.81
N GLY A 73 -30.84 16.46 -27.51
CA GLY A 73 -31.96 16.17 -26.59
C GLY A 73 -32.14 14.70 -26.22
N THR A 74 -31.42 13.78 -26.86
CA THR A 74 -31.44 12.35 -26.49
C THR A 74 -30.66 12.09 -25.20
N SER A 75 -30.94 10.96 -24.60
CA SER A 75 -30.26 10.47 -23.40
C SER A 75 -28.84 10.01 -23.73
N VAL A 76 -27.90 10.36 -22.85
CA VAL A 76 -26.50 9.93 -22.88
C VAL A 76 -26.18 9.32 -21.52
N GLN A 77 -25.80 8.05 -21.53
CA GLN A 77 -25.36 7.34 -20.32
C GLN A 77 -23.90 7.60 -20.06
N ILE A 78 -23.56 7.97 -18.83
CA ILE A 78 -22.20 8.25 -18.38
C ILE A 78 -21.87 7.30 -17.26
N LYS A 79 -20.93 6.41 -17.47
CA LYS A 79 -20.54 5.37 -16.52
C LYS A 79 -19.05 5.41 -16.26
N GLN A 80 -18.67 5.65 -15.01
CA GLN A 80 -17.26 5.54 -14.59
C GLN A 80 -16.83 4.07 -14.57
N VAL A 81 -15.71 3.76 -15.23
CA VAL A 81 -15.14 2.41 -15.31
C VAL A 81 -13.89 2.23 -14.47
N SER A 82 -13.16 3.32 -14.20
CA SER A 82 -12.02 3.27 -13.27
C SER A 82 -11.83 4.60 -12.53
N HIS A 83 -11.16 4.55 -11.38
CA HIS A 83 -10.73 5.71 -10.63
C HIS A 83 -9.27 6.07 -10.92
N ASP A 84 -8.95 7.39 -10.91
CA ASP A 84 -7.56 7.87 -10.80
C ASP A 84 -7.01 7.69 -9.39
N PHE A 85 -7.88 7.72 -8.38
CA PHE A 85 -7.50 7.47 -6.99
C PHE A 85 -7.16 6.00 -6.77
N VAL A 86 -6.07 5.74 -6.05
CA VAL A 86 -5.62 4.38 -5.75
C VAL A 86 -6.39 3.81 -4.57
N PHE A 87 -7.13 2.74 -4.81
CA PHE A 87 -7.66 1.85 -3.79
C PHE A 87 -6.87 0.55 -3.89
N GLY A 88 -5.80 0.44 -3.09
CA GLY A 88 -4.84 -0.65 -3.17
C GLY A 88 -4.96 -1.67 -2.06
N ALA A 89 -4.32 -2.81 -2.26
CA ALA A 89 -4.05 -3.79 -1.21
C ALA A 89 -2.71 -4.51 -1.42
N SER A 90 -2.15 -5.06 -0.34
CA SER A 90 -1.03 -5.98 -0.46
C SER A 90 -1.47 -7.31 -1.07
N MET A 91 -0.71 -7.81 -2.05
CA MET A 91 -0.96 -9.10 -2.71
C MET A 91 -0.09 -10.22 -2.12
N PHE A 92 0.24 -10.12 -0.85
CA PHE A 92 1.26 -10.95 -0.19
C PHE A 92 0.84 -12.40 0.06
N ASN A 93 -0.47 -12.70 0.04
CA ASN A 93 -0.98 -14.04 0.23
C ASN A 93 -1.37 -14.73 -1.09
N PHE A 94 -0.80 -14.29 -2.20
CA PHE A 94 -1.04 -14.88 -3.52
C PHE A 94 -0.73 -16.38 -3.50
N ASN A 95 -1.72 -17.21 -3.85
CA ASN A 95 -1.67 -18.67 -3.80
C ASN A 95 -1.46 -19.31 -2.41
N GLN A 96 -1.55 -18.54 -1.30
CA GLN A 96 -1.18 -19.00 0.04
C GLN A 96 -2.38 -19.23 0.98
N LEU A 97 -3.60 -19.27 0.48
CA LEU A 97 -4.80 -19.36 1.33
C LEU A 97 -5.29 -20.79 1.58
N GLY A 98 -4.56 -21.82 1.13
CA GLY A 98 -4.77 -23.20 1.50
C GLY A 98 -5.83 -23.95 0.68
N THR A 99 -6.62 -23.27 -0.15
CA THR A 99 -7.56 -23.89 -1.10
C THR A 99 -7.64 -23.11 -2.40
N PRO A 100 -7.87 -23.79 -3.55
CA PRO A 100 -8.02 -23.11 -4.84
C PRO A 100 -9.17 -22.08 -4.83
N ALA A 101 -10.27 -22.37 -4.16
CA ALA A 101 -11.42 -21.47 -4.08
C ALA A 101 -11.07 -20.18 -3.32
N ALA A 102 -10.39 -20.26 -2.17
CA ALA A 102 -9.96 -19.09 -1.41
C ALA A 102 -8.91 -18.27 -2.18
N ASN A 103 -7.94 -18.93 -2.82
CA ASN A 103 -6.94 -18.26 -3.65
C ASN A 103 -7.56 -17.53 -4.83
N GLN A 104 -8.56 -18.13 -5.50
CA GLN A 104 -9.26 -17.51 -6.61
C GLN A 104 -10.05 -16.28 -6.16
N ARG A 105 -10.83 -16.38 -5.08
CA ARG A 105 -11.57 -15.23 -4.52
C ARG A 105 -10.67 -14.10 -4.07
N TYR A 106 -9.51 -14.40 -3.50
CA TYR A 106 -8.51 -13.41 -3.14
C TYR A 106 -7.99 -12.66 -4.36
N LYS A 107 -7.62 -13.39 -5.41
CA LYS A 107 -7.13 -12.80 -6.67
C LYS A 107 -8.17 -11.90 -7.33
N GLU A 108 -9.44 -12.29 -7.33
CA GLU A 108 -10.56 -11.53 -7.92
C GLU A 108 -10.80 -10.17 -7.26
N LEU A 109 -10.31 -9.94 -6.03
CA LEU A 109 -10.38 -8.62 -5.39
C LEU A 109 -9.57 -7.55 -6.14
N PHE A 110 -8.50 -7.96 -6.81
CA PHE A 110 -7.67 -7.10 -7.63
C PHE A 110 -8.29 -6.98 -9.04
N GLY A 111 -8.80 -5.79 -9.33
CA GLY A 111 -9.62 -5.47 -10.50
C GLY A 111 -11.10 -5.29 -10.19
N THR A 112 -11.60 -5.70 -9.01
CA THR A 112 -13.00 -5.48 -8.61
C THR A 112 -13.16 -4.51 -7.45
N LEU A 113 -12.39 -4.68 -6.36
CA LEU A 113 -12.34 -3.75 -5.23
C LEU A 113 -11.06 -2.92 -5.27
N PHE A 114 -9.92 -3.55 -5.52
CA PHE A 114 -8.62 -2.92 -5.54
C PHE A 114 -8.14 -2.68 -6.97
N ASN A 115 -7.77 -1.44 -7.27
CA ASN A 115 -7.24 -1.03 -8.57
C ASN A 115 -5.71 -0.90 -8.58
N ARG A 116 -5.02 -1.35 -7.52
CA ARG A 116 -3.56 -1.45 -7.41
C ARG A 116 -3.16 -2.58 -6.47
N ALA A 117 -2.10 -3.29 -6.83
CA ALA A 117 -1.52 -4.35 -6.01
C ALA A 117 -0.13 -3.94 -5.50
N THR A 118 0.13 -4.11 -4.19
CA THR A 118 1.49 -4.03 -3.63
C THR A 118 2.10 -5.42 -3.63
N VAL A 119 3.24 -5.56 -4.29
CA VAL A 119 4.00 -6.81 -4.48
C VAL A 119 5.26 -6.78 -3.62
N PRO A 120 5.56 -7.84 -2.85
CA PRO A 120 6.67 -7.86 -1.91
C PRO A 120 8.02 -8.11 -2.59
N PHE A 121 9.01 -7.28 -2.23
CA PHE A 121 10.40 -7.42 -2.63
C PHE A 121 11.35 -7.44 -1.43
N TYR A 122 10.94 -7.99 -0.31
CA TYR A 122 11.79 -8.12 0.86
C TYR A 122 13.00 -9.00 0.55
N TRP A 123 14.20 -8.50 0.83
CA TRP A 123 15.44 -9.07 0.32
C TRP A 123 15.69 -10.51 0.78
N GLU A 124 15.58 -10.77 2.08
CA GLU A 124 15.88 -12.08 2.65
C GLU A 124 15.07 -13.22 2.00
N PRO A 125 13.73 -13.17 1.94
CA PRO A 125 12.96 -14.22 1.26
C PRO A 125 13.04 -14.15 -0.27
N PHE A 126 13.41 -13.01 -0.85
CA PHE A 126 13.57 -12.87 -2.28
C PHE A 126 14.92 -13.46 -2.78
N GLU A 127 15.97 -13.39 -1.96
CA GLU A 127 17.30 -13.91 -2.28
C GLU A 127 17.85 -14.72 -1.10
N MET A 128 17.23 -15.86 -0.80
CA MET A 128 17.64 -16.76 0.30
C MET A 128 19.05 -17.32 0.12
N GLN A 129 19.54 -17.37 -1.12
CA GLN A 129 20.90 -17.78 -1.47
C GLN A 129 21.56 -16.70 -2.31
N PRO A 130 22.82 -16.33 -2.05
CA PRO A 130 23.52 -15.27 -2.75
C PRO A 130 23.57 -15.50 -4.27
N GLY A 131 23.18 -14.48 -5.05
CA GLY A 131 23.18 -14.54 -6.52
C GLY A 131 22.03 -15.35 -7.13
N ARG A 132 21.03 -15.75 -6.32
CA ARG A 132 19.84 -16.49 -6.80
C ARG A 132 18.54 -15.76 -6.41
N PRO A 133 18.28 -14.58 -7.00
CA PRO A 133 17.03 -13.86 -6.75
C PRO A 133 15.83 -14.61 -7.31
N ARG A 134 14.77 -14.68 -6.55
CA ARG A 134 13.57 -15.46 -6.81
C ARG A 134 12.52 -14.63 -7.56
N PHE A 135 12.82 -14.27 -8.80
CA PHE A 135 11.86 -13.56 -9.68
C PHE A 135 10.70 -14.48 -10.09
N ARG A 136 11.02 -15.68 -10.52
CA ARG A 136 10.10 -16.65 -11.08
C ARG A 136 9.55 -17.59 -10.01
N GLU A 137 8.36 -18.12 -10.29
CA GLU A 137 7.77 -19.16 -9.46
C GLU A 137 8.66 -20.42 -9.45
N GLU A 138 8.97 -20.89 -8.25
CA GLU A 138 9.60 -22.20 -8.03
C GLU A 138 8.57 -23.15 -7.40
N TYR A 139 8.90 -24.44 -7.22
CA TYR A 139 7.96 -25.40 -6.68
C TYR A 139 7.30 -24.96 -5.36
N TRP A 140 8.08 -24.37 -4.45
CA TRP A 140 7.60 -23.87 -3.15
C TRP A 140 6.80 -22.56 -3.22
N ASP A 141 6.66 -21.96 -4.39
CA ASP A 141 5.78 -20.80 -4.61
C ASP A 141 4.41 -21.24 -5.14
N THR A 142 4.31 -22.45 -5.65
CA THR A 142 3.09 -22.94 -6.31
C THR A 142 1.92 -23.08 -5.36
N GLU A 143 0.72 -22.86 -5.87
CA GLU A 143 -0.52 -23.10 -5.12
C GLU A 143 -0.60 -24.53 -4.58
N ALA A 144 -0.14 -25.52 -5.35
CA ALA A 144 -0.11 -26.92 -4.95
C ALA A 144 0.82 -27.16 -3.74
N TYR A 145 1.92 -26.44 -3.64
CA TYR A 145 2.78 -26.49 -2.45
C TYR A 145 2.08 -25.90 -1.24
N TRP A 146 1.57 -24.67 -1.36
CA TRP A 146 0.95 -23.95 -0.26
C TRP A 146 -0.31 -24.63 0.28
N ASN A 147 -1.11 -25.26 -0.59
CA ASN A 147 -2.30 -25.99 -0.18
C ASN A 147 -2.00 -27.28 0.63
N ARG A 148 -0.74 -27.71 0.68
CA ARG A 148 -0.28 -28.86 1.49
C ARG A 148 0.36 -28.47 2.83
N GLN A 149 0.58 -27.17 3.06
CA GLN A 149 1.23 -26.71 4.28
C GLN A 149 0.22 -26.67 5.44
N GLU A 150 0.46 -27.41 6.50
CA GLU A 150 -0.34 -27.35 7.73
C GLU A 150 -0.13 -26.03 8.47
N ASN A 151 1.12 -25.55 8.50
CA ASN A 151 1.54 -24.34 9.19
C ASN A 151 2.31 -23.40 8.25
N PRO A 152 1.63 -22.74 7.30
CA PRO A 152 2.30 -21.95 6.28
C PRO A 152 3.12 -20.78 6.84
N LYS A 153 2.74 -20.23 8.01
CA LYS A 153 3.44 -19.12 8.67
C LYS A 153 4.89 -19.46 9.10
N TYR A 154 5.23 -20.75 9.23
CA TYR A 154 6.59 -21.16 9.57
C TYR A 154 7.52 -21.26 8.36
N GLN A 155 6.98 -21.11 7.15
CA GLN A 155 7.82 -21.09 5.96
C GLN A 155 8.51 -19.71 5.83
N PRO A 156 9.82 -19.68 5.52
CA PRO A 156 10.60 -18.42 5.49
C PRO A 156 10.09 -17.42 4.44
N HIS A 157 9.39 -17.90 3.41
CA HIS A 157 8.81 -17.08 2.35
C HIS A 157 7.27 -16.92 2.47
N TRP A 158 6.69 -17.17 3.65
CA TRP A 158 5.29 -16.82 3.93
C TRP A 158 5.04 -15.34 3.68
N ARG A 159 3.96 -15.03 2.96
CA ARG A 159 3.63 -13.65 2.51
C ARG A 159 4.70 -13.02 1.60
N ARG A 160 5.59 -13.81 1.04
CA ARG A 160 6.64 -13.36 0.13
C ARG A 160 6.67 -14.27 -1.10
N PRO A 161 5.54 -14.38 -1.86
CA PRO A 161 5.52 -15.17 -3.08
C PRO A 161 6.49 -14.57 -4.12
N ALA A 162 6.90 -15.38 -5.09
CA ALA A 162 7.70 -14.91 -6.21
C ALA A 162 6.93 -13.84 -7.00
N PRO A 163 7.55 -12.72 -7.41
CA PRO A 163 6.81 -11.60 -8.00
C PRO A 163 6.24 -11.86 -9.39
N ASP A 164 6.89 -12.65 -10.26
CA ASP A 164 6.48 -12.85 -11.65
C ASP A 164 5.02 -13.30 -11.82
N PRO A 165 4.52 -14.34 -11.10
CA PRO A 165 3.13 -14.75 -11.27
C PRO A 165 2.12 -13.71 -10.75
N MET A 166 2.47 -12.95 -9.72
CA MET A 166 1.62 -11.85 -9.23
C MET A 166 1.52 -10.72 -10.26
N ILE A 167 2.67 -10.31 -10.81
CA ILE A 167 2.74 -9.24 -11.81
C ILE A 167 2.03 -9.66 -13.09
N ALA A 168 2.22 -10.92 -13.55
CA ALA A 168 1.51 -11.44 -14.71
C ALA A 168 -0.01 -11.48 -14.51
N TYR A 169 -0.48 -11.84 -13.31
CA TYR A 169 -1.90 -11.76 -12.96
C TYR A 169 -2.41 -10.32 -13.04
N CYS A 170 -1.70 -9.38 -12.42
CA CYS A 170 -2.06 -7.96 -12.43
C CYS A 170 -2.13 -7.39 -13.85
N GLU A 171 -1.14 -7.68 -14.70
CA GLU A 171 -1.11 -7.28 -16.12
C GLU A 171 -2.32 -7.79 -16.89
N SER A 172 -2.68 -9.06 -16.70
CA SER A 172 -3.84 -9.68 -17.38
C SER A 172 -5.18 -9.09 -16.96
N HIS A 173 -5.24 -8.40 -15.80
CA HIS A 173 -6.43 -7.76 -15.25
C HIS A 173 -6.37 -6.22 -15.28
N GLY A 174 -5.34 -5.64 -15.90
CA GLY A 174 -5.18 -4.19 -15.99
C GLY A 174 -4.96 -3.51 -14.63
N VAL A 175 -4.39 -4.22 -13.65
CA VAL A 175 -4.10 -3.71 -12.31
C VAL A 175 -2.65 -3.26 -12.23
N PRO A 176 -2.34 -1.97 -12.07
CA PRO A 176 -0.99 -1.49 -11.87
C PRO A 176 -0.36 -2.04 -10.59
N VAL A 177 0.96 -2.25 -10.65
CA VAL A 177 1.74 -2.84 -9.56
C VAL A 177 2.61 -1.78 -8.87
N HIS A 178 2.66 -1.87 -7.54
CA HIS A 178 3.58 -1.15 -6.66
C HIS A 178 4.56 -2.14 -6.01
N GLY A 179 5.85 -1.92 -6.17
CA GLY A 179 6.90 -2.77 -5.59
C GLY A 179 7.35 -2.28 -4.21
N HIS A 180 7.36 -3.16 -3.20
CA HIS A 180 7.68 -2.81 -1.80
C HIS A 180 8.59 -3.84 -1.12
N PRO A 181 9.66 -3.43 -0.42
CA PRO A 181 10.50 -2.24 -0.65
C PRO A 181 11.80 -2.60 -1.40
N LEU A 182 12.46 -1.61 -2.00
CA LEU A 182 13.81 -1.80 -2.55
C LEU A 182 14.87 -1.77 -1.45
N THR A 183 14.81 -0.76 -0.57
CA THR A 183 15.75 -0.56 0.55
C THR A 183 15.01 -0.37 1.86
N TRP A 184 15.39 -1.12 2.87
CA TRP A 184 14.89 -0.99 4.25
C TRP A 184 15.98 -1.41 5.23
N GLY A 185 16.22 -0.61 6.25
CA GLY A 185 17.24 -0.86 7.27
C GLY A 185 16.96 -2.07 8.17
N SER A 186 15.71 -2.51 8.25
CA SER A 186 15.29 -3.61 9.09
C SER A 186 15.88 -4.94 8.64
N ARG A 187 16.79 -5.48 9.43
CA ARG A 187 17.43 -6.74 9.11
C ARG A 187 16.48 -7.93 9.20
N ARG A 188 15.64 -7.98 10.21
CA ARG A 188 14.69 -9.07 10.44
C ARG A 188 13.79 -9.34 9.22
N TRP A 189 13.45 -8.30 8.47
CA TRP A 189 12.50 -8.37 7.38
C TRP A 189 13.10 -8.17 6.00
N GLN A 190 14.36 -7.68 5.95
CA GLN A 190 14.96 -7.24 4.70
C GLN A 190 16.29 -7.93 4.40
N HIS A 191 17.26 -7.93 5.31
CA HIS A 191 18.62 -8.33 4.98
C HIS A 191 18.86 -9.83 5.12
N PRO A 192 19.33 -10.53 4.06
CA PRO A 192 19.69 -11.94 4.14
C PRO A 192 20.86 -12.19 5.10
N ASN A 193 20.81 -13.29 5.84
CA ASN A 193 21.88 -13.67 6.78
C ASN A 193 23.24 -13.94 6.10
N TRP A 194 23.24 -14.36 4.83
CA TRP A 194 24.47 -14.63 4.09
C TRP A 194 25.31 -13.37 3.78
N ILE A 195 24.76 -12.16 3.96
CA ILE A 195 25.50 -10.90 3.71
C ILE A 195 26.80 -10.85 4.49
N VAL A 196 26.80 -11.24 5.77
CA VAL A 196 27.99 -11.25 6.64
C VAL A 196 29.12 -12.05 6.04
N ASP A 197 28.81 -13.28 5.62
CA ASP A 197 29.80 -14.22 5.09
C ASP A 197 30.41 -13.73 3.78
N GLN A 198 29.66 -12.92 3.02
CA GLN A 198 30.12 -12.41 1.74
C GLN A 198 30.93 -11.12 1.83
N ILE A 199 30.64 -10.24 2.79
CA ILE A 199 31.21 -8.90 2.78
C ILE A 199 32.28 -8.67 3.84
N LEU A 200 32.30 -9.48 4.94
CA LEU A 200 33.24 -9.28 6.04
C LEU A 200 34.39 -10.30 6.02
N THR A 201 35.56 -9.82 6.45
CA THR A 201 36.69 -10.68 6.85
C THR A 201 36.37 -11.35 8.17
N ASP A 202 37.15 -12.38 8.53
CA ASP A 202 37.02 -13.04 9.84
C ASP A 202 37.25 -12.06 10.99
N GLU A 203 38.22 -11.15 10.84
CA GLU A 203 38.55 -10.12 11.84
C GLU A 203 37.39 -9.11 12.03
N GLU A 204 36.79 -8.67 10.91
CA GLU A 204 35.62 -7.77 10.97
C GLU A 204 34.41 -8.47 11.57
N ARG A 205 34.23 -9.77 11.31
CA ARG A 205 33.15 -10.55 11.94
C ARG A 205 33.30 -10.64 13.44
N GLU A 206 34.51 -10.94 13.94
CA GLU A 206 34.78 -10.95 15.37
C GLU A 206 34.60 -9.57 16.01
N THR A 207 35.01 -8.51 15.31
CA THR A 207 34.78 -7.13 15.73
C THR A 207 33.29 -6.80 15.81
N LEU A 208 32.50 -7.23 14.84
CA LEU A 208 31.06 -6.98 14.77
C LEU A 208 30.29 -7.60 15.95
N LYS A 209 30.72 -8.75 16.47
CA LYS A 209 30.12 -9.42 17.64
C LYS A 209 30.08 -8.51 18.89
N GLN A 210 30.93 -7.52 18.98
CA GLN A 210 30.96 -6.56 20.09
C GLN A 210 29.74 -5.60 20.01
N TYR A 211 29.23 -5.35 18.83
CA TYR A 211 28.19 -4.36 18.55
C TYR A 211 26.82 -4.97 18.32
N VAL A 212 26.75 -6.22 17.87
CA VAL A 212 25.50 -6.91 17.55
C VAL A 212 25.39 -8.16 18.39
N ALA A 213 24.57 -8.14 19.44
CA ALA A 213 24.45 -9.23 20.42
C ALA A 213 24.03 -10.56 19.79
N GLU A 214 23.15 -10.53 18.80
CA GLU A 214 22.64 -11.73 18.12
C GLU A 214 23.67 -12.40 17.22
N TYR A 215 24.67 -11.66 16.80
CA TYR A 215 25.72 -12.22 15.97
C TYR A 215 26.63 -13.20 16.74
N ALA A 216 26.72 -13.06 18.07
CA ALA A 216 27.40 -14.02 18.90
C ALA A 216 26.80 -15.43 18.80
N ASP A 217 25.50 -15.52 18.46
CA ASP A 217 24.78 -16.78 18.28
C ASP A 217 24.67 -17.21 16.80
N GLU A 218 25.45 -16.60 15.90
CA GLU A 218 25.50 -16.85 14.45
C GLU A 218 24.17 -16.68 13.67
N LYS A 219 23.15 -16.11 14.28
CA LYS A 219 21.83 -16.12 13.66
C LYS A 219 21.36 -14.81 13.05
N ASN A 220 21.86 -13.67 13.48
CA ASN A 220 21.22 -12.43 13.06
C ASN A 220 22.10 -11.19 13.19
N PHE A 221 22.64 -10.76 12.13
CA PHE A 221 23.73 -9.80 12.08
C PHE A 221 23.36 -8.31 11.96
N LEU A 222 22.26 -7.95 11.33
CA LEU A 222 21.89 -6.54 11.14
C LEU A 222 20.60 -6.14 11.88
N ASN A 223 20.23 -6.83 12.95
CA ASN A 223 19.03 -6.53 13.71
C ASN A 223 19.25 -5.41 14.72
N GLY A 224 18.72 -4.22 14.43
CA GLY A 224 18.79 -3.07 15.32
C GLY A 224 18.18 -3.29 16.70
N ASP A 225 17.23 -4.21 16.84
CA ASP A 225 16.55 -4.49 18.11
C ASP A 225 17.49 -5.08 19.19
N LYS A 226 18.67 -5.56 18.78
CA LYS A 226 19.62 -6.23 19.68
C LYS A 226 21.05 -5.70 19.57
N MET A 227 21.16 -4.42 19.32
CA MET A 227 22.45 -3.74 19.39
C MET A 227 22.95 -3.69 20.85
N THR A 228 24.25 -3.84 21.02
CA THR A 228 24.85 -3.81 22.34
C THR A 228 25.01 -2.38 22.88
N PRO A 229 25.20 -2.20 24.21
CA PRO A 229 25.59 -0.91 24.75
C PRO A 229 26.92 -0.37 24.16
N ALA A 230 27.77 -1.23 23.61
CA ALA A 230 28.99 -0.82 22.91
C ALA A 230 28.67 -0.09 21.60
N PHE A 231 27.67 -0.58 20.82
CA PHE A 231 27.19 0.10 19.63
C PHE A 231 26.65 1.49 19.97
N GLU A 232 25.83 1.59 21.00
CA GLU A 232 25.24 2.88 21.40
C GLU A 232 26.30 3.92 21.77
N LYS A 233 27.36 3.49 22.43
CA LYS A 233 28.44 4.37 22.89
C LYS A 233 29.47 4.70 21.82
N ALA A 234 29.69 3.81 20.85
CA ALA A 234 30.70 4.01 19.81
C ALA A 234 30.37 5.21 18.92
N THR A 235 31.39 6.00 18.61
CA THR A 235 31.26 7.07 17.61
C THR A 235 31.26 6.49 16.20
N LEU A 236 30.69 7.22 15.26
CA LEU A 236 30.67 6.80 13.85
C LEU A 236 32.10 6.61 13.31
N ALA A 237 33.01 7.52 13.67
CA ALA A 237 34.43 7.43 13.28
C ALA A 237 35.14 6.19 13.82
N GLU A 238 34.86 5.77 15.05
CA GLU A 238 35.38 4.52 15.61
C GLU A 238 34.86 3.30 14.88
N LEU A 239 33.55 3.28 14.55
CA LEU A 239 32.94 2.18 13.82
C LEU A 239 33.49 2.08 12.39
N GLU A 240 33.63 3.20 11.68
CA GLU A 240 34.25 3.25 10.35
C GLU A 240 35.72 2.79 10.35
N ALA A 241 36.47 3.12 11.42
CA ALA A 241 37.84 2.67 11.55
C ALA A 241 37.94 1.16 11.82
N LYS A 242 37.02 0.59 12.58
CA LYS A 242 37.01 -0.84 12.94
C LYS A 242 36.36 -1.73 11.88
N LEU A 243 35.43 -1.19 11.10
CA LEU A 243 34.65 -1.90 10.07
C LEU A 243 34.71 -1.13 8.73
N PRO A 244 35.91 -0.89 8.17
CA PRO A 244 36.11 0.03 7.04
C PRO A 244 35.45 -0.44 5.75
N GLU A 245 35.22 -1.76 5.59
CA GLU A 245 34.66 -2.36 4.39
C GLU A 245 33.14 -2.60 4.49
N LEU A 246 32.57 -2.63 5.70
CA LEU A 246 31.16 -2.98 5.90
C LEU A 246 30.22 -2.08 5.09
N GLY A 247 30.30 -0.78 5.29
CA GLY A 247 29.40 0.18 4.62
C GLY A 247 29.56 0.16 3.10
N PRO A 248 30.77 0.34 2.54
CA PRO A 248 30.99 0.32 1.09
C PRO A 248 30.57 -0.98 0.41
N LYS A 249 30.83 -2.13 1.04
CA LYS A 249 30.43 -3.43 0.49
C LYS A 249 28.91 -3.64 0.55
N LEU A 250 28.28 -3.24 1.66
CA LEU A 250 26.83 -3.31 1.80
C LEU A 250 26.12 -2.38 0.80
N GLN A 251 26.64 -1.15 0.59
CA GLN A 251 26.14 -0.24 -0.44
C GLN A 251 26.19 -0.88 -1.83
N LYS A 252 27.30 -1.51 -2.17
CA LYS A 252 27.44 -2.19 -3.47
C LYS A 252 26.44 -3.33 -3.66
N LEU A 253 26.11 -4.07 -2.61
CA LEU A 253 25.09 -5.12 -2.67
C LEU A 253 23.69 -4.52 -2.85
N ILE A 254 23.37 -3.45 -2.13
CA ILE A 254 22.09 -2.73 -2.27
C ILE A 254 21.95 -2.17 -3.68
N ASP A 255 22.96 -1.51 -4.21
CA ASP A 255 22.95 -0.95 -5.56
C ASP A 255 22.76 -2.04 -6.63
N LYS A 256 23.45 -3.17 -6.48
CA LYS A 256 23.28 -4.33 -7.35
C LYS A 256 21.84 -4.83 -7.31
N ARG A 257 21.30 -5.04 -6.11
CA ARG A 257 19.93 -5.50 -5.91
C ARG A 257 18.91 -4.56 -6.55
N ILE A 258 18.98 -3.26 -6.26
CA ILE A 258 18.09 -2.24 -6.85
C ILE A 258 18.16 -2.32 -8.37
N THR A 259 19.38 -2.33 -8.92
CA THR A 259 19.61 -2.35 -10.36
C THR A 259 19.02 -3.60 -11.02
N GLU A 260 19.24 -4.78 -10.45
CA GLU A 260 18.74 -6.04 -10.98
C GLU A 260 17.21 -6.09 -10.97
N ILE A 261 16.57 -5.73 -9.85
CA ILE A 261 15.11 -5.78 -9.71
C ILE A 261 14.44 -4.77 -10.63
N VAL A 262 14.86 -3.51 -10.57
CA VAL A 262 14.22 -2.43 -11.32
C VAL A 262 14.37 -2.62 -12.83
N LYS A 263 15.55 -3.06 -13.29
CA LYS A 263 15.76 -3.38 -14.73
C LYS A 263 14.98 -4.61 -15.18
N TYR A 264 14.84 -5.63 -14.32
CA TYR A 264 14.10 -6.85 -14.69
C TYR A 264 12.63 -6.55 -14.98
N TYR A 265 12.02 -5.67 -14.20
CA TYR A 265 10.60 -5.36 -14.35
C TYR A 265 10.33 -4.19 -15.30
N GLY A 266 11.22 -3.21 -15.40
CA GLY A 266 11.02 -2.03 -16.26
C GLY A 266 9.65 -1.38 -16.03
N ASP A 267 8.87 -1.20 -17.11
CA ASP A 267 7.54 -0.58 -17.07
C ASP A 267 6.44 -1.47 -16.44
N ARG A 268 6.72 -2.74 -16.16
CA ARG A 268 5.75 -3.68 -15.56
C ARG A 268 5.42 -3.33 -14.11
N VAL A 269 6.28 -2.59 -13.42
CA VAL A 269 6.04 -2.05 -12.08
C VAL A 269 5.95 -0.55 -12.15
N SER A 270 4.77 0.00 -11.84
CA SER A 270 4.44 1.40 -12.05
C SER A 270 4.92 2.34 -10.94
N SER A 271 5.32 1.80 -9.79
CA SER A 271 5.88 2.58 -8.67
C SER A 271 6.68 1.70 -7.72
N TRP A 272 7.64 2.29 -7.01
CA TRP A 272 8.53 1.61 -6.08
C TRP A 272 8.64 2.37 -4.76
N ASP A 273 8.52 1.67 -3.63
CA ASP A 273 9.05 2.15 -2.37
C ASP A 273 10.57 1.97 -2.41
N VAL A 274 11.26 3.06 -2.78
CA VAL A 274 12.73 3.07 -2.91
C VAL A 274 13.38 2.89 -1.54
N VAL A 275 12.85 3.61 -0.55
CA VAL A 275 13.28 3.55 0.85
C VAL A 275 12.07 3.42 1.76
N ASN A 276 12.16 2.48 2.70
CA ASN A 276 11.16 2.23 3.73
C ASN A 276 11.71 2.55 5.12
N GLU A 277 10.93 3.30 5.93
CA GLU A 277 11.13 3.53 7.37
C GLU A 277 12.50 4.10 7.75
N SER A 278 12.85 5.26 7.24
CA SER A 278 14.14 5.91 7.48
C SER A 278 14.05 7.25 8.23
N ALA A 279 12.84 7.74 8.50
CA ALA A 279 12.66 9.04 9.16
C ALA A 279 13.25 9.11 10.57
N GLN A 280 13.26 7.99 11.30
CA GLN A 280 13.91 7.94 12.61
C GLN A 280 15.44 8.10 12.53
N ASP A 281 16.07 7.51 11.50
CA ASP A 281 17.49 7.67 11.25
C ASP A 281 17.84 9.11 10.91
N TYR A 282 17.00 9.75 10.09
CA TYR A 282 17.13 11.17 9.78
C TYR A 282 16.96 12.05 11.03
N ALA A 283 15.92 11.83 11.82
CA ALA A 283 15.63 12.57 13.05
C ALA A 283 16.78 12.49 14.08
N LYS A 284 17.48 11.36 14.13
CA LYS A 284 18.66 11.15 15.01
C LYS A 284 19.96 11.70 14.42
N GLY A 285 19.94 12.23 13.20
CA GLY A 285 21.14 12.68 12.49
C GLY A 285 22.09 11.52 12.12
N ALA A 286 21.57 10.31 11.96
CA ALA A 286 22.36 9.11 11.68
C ALA A 286 22.87 9.05 10.23
N MET A 287 22.19 9.74 9.31
CA MET A 287 22.58 9.80 7.90
C MET A 287 23.46 11.03 7.66
N VAL A 288 24.76 10.79 7.50
CA VAL A 288 25.74 11.88 7.31
C VAL A 288 26.28 11.80 5.89
N PRO A 289 26.07 12.83 5.03
CA PRO A 289 26.61 12.86 3.68
C PRO A 289 28.12 12.63 3.68
N GLY A 290 28.59 11.68 2.84
CA GLY A 290 30.02 11.32 2.75
C GLY A 290 30.53 10.30 3.78
N SER A 291 29.75 9.94 4.80
CA SER A 291 30.05 8.83 5.69
C SER A 291 29.96 7.49 4.96
N LYS A 292 30.78 6.54 5.39
CA LYS A 292 30.74 5.16 4.86
C LYS A 292 29.75 4.28 5.58
N LEU A 293 29.45 4.58 6.86
CA LEU A 293 28.50 3.88 7.71
C LEU A 293 27.42 4.82 8.24
N CYS A 294 26.24 4.26 8.50
CA CYS A 294 25.14 4.85 9.24
C CYS A 294 24.84 3.99 10.47
N LYS A 295 24.73 4.62 11.65
CA LYS A 295 24.17 4.01 12.85
C LYS A 295 22.65 4.07 12.79
N SER A 296 22.07 3.21 11.96
CA SER A 296 20.61 3.16 11.79
C SER A 296 19.90 2.73 13.07
N ASN A 297 18.64 3.11 13.20
CA ASN A 297 17.75 2.60 14.24
C ASN A 297 17.64 1.06 14.23
N TYR A 298 17.91 0.47 13.08
CA TYR A 298 17.87 -0.97 12.83
C TYR A 298 19.27 -1.64 12.81
N GLY A 299 20.33 -0.90 13.14
CA GLY A 299 21.70 -1.41 13.17
C GLY A 299 22.65 -0.70 12.19
N PHE A 300 23.48 -1.47 11.48
CA PHE A 300 24.40 -0.91 10.50
C PHE A 300 23.76 -0.81 9.11
N MET A 301 23.85 0.38 8.52
CA MET A 301 23.53 0.64 7.13
C MET A 301 24.72 1.32 6.44
N PRO A 302 24.76 1.37 5.10
CA PRO A 302 25.69 2.25 4.39
C PRO A 302 25.44 3.70 4.80
N GLY A 303 26.40 4.57 4.66
CA GLY A 303 26.39 5.94 5.17
C GLY A 303 25.12 6.71 4.91
N ASP A 304 25.03 7.40 3.78
CA ASP A 304 23.81 8.14 3.37
C ASP A 304 22.90 7.25 2.48
N TYR A 305 22.52 6.11 3.01
CA TYR A 305 21.86 5.05 2.26
C TYR A 305 20.53 5.47 1.58
N THR A 306 19.82 6.43 2.16
CA THR A 306 18.56 6.91 1.57
C THR A 306 18.81 7.69 0.29
N PHE A 307 19.76 8.62 0.31
CA PHE A 307 20.12 9.39 -0.88
C PHE A 307 20.72 8.49 -1.98
N GLU A 308 21.62 7.59 -1.62
CA GLU A 308 22.24 6.67 -2.58
C GLU A 308 21.23 5.69 -3.18
N ALA A 309 20.24 5.20 -2.41
CA ALA A 309 19.17 4.35 -2.93
C ALA A 309 18.32 5.08 -3.97
N PHE A 310 17.93 6.34 -3.73
CA PHE A 310 17.22 7.16 -4.72
C PHE A 310 18.05 7.43 -5.96
N LYS A 311 19.31 7.74 -5.81
CA LYS A 311 20.24 7.98 -6.92
C LYS A 311 20.43 6.73 -7.79
N THR A 312 20.67 5.59 -7.17
CA THR A 312 20.79 4.31 -7.89
C THR A 312 19.49 3.96 -8.61
N THR A 313 18.34 4.06 -7.94
CA THR A 313 17.05 3.79 -8.56
C THR A 313 16.78 4.72 -9.74
N ALA A 314 17.02 6.03 -9.60
CA ALA A 314 16.82 7.02 -10.67
C ALA A 314 17.65 6.73 -11.92
N SER A 315 18.81 6.06 -11.77
CA SER A 315 19.68 5.72 -12.90
C SER A 315 19.18 4.54 -13.76
N VAL A 316 18.19 3.78 -13.25
CA VAL A 316 17.73 2.53 -13.86
C VAL A 316 16.23 2.40 -14.01
N VAL A 317 15.46 3.22 -13.29
CA VAL A 317 14.00 3.18 -13.32
C VAL A 317 13.45 3.75 -14.62
N SER A 318 12.32 3.23 -15.07
CA SER A 318 11.55 3.82 -16.18
C SER A 318 11.08 5.24 -15.85
N GLU A 319 11.03 6.11 -16.85
CA GLU A 319 10.55 7.50 -16.69
C GLU A 319 9.10 7.56 -16.16
N ASN A 320 8.28 6.57 -16.50
CA ASN A 320 6.87 6.49 -16.12
C ASN A 320 6.64 5.91 -14.71
N ALA A 321 7.62 5.20 -14.15
CA ALA A 321 7.48 4.61 -12.83
C ALA A 321 7.77 5.64 -11.73
N LEU A 322 6.93 5.64 -10.69
CA LEU A 322 7.04 6.57 -9.56
C LEU A 322 8.04 6.05 -8.52
N MET A 323 8.79 6.95 -7.94
CA MET A 323 9.75 6.68 -6.86
C MET A 323 9.21 7.24 -5.55
N ASN A 324 8.87 6.34 -4.62
CA ASN A 324 8.26 6.68 -3.35
C ASN A 324 9.30 6.57 -2.22
N ILE A 325 9.18 7.44 -1.23
CA ILE A 325 9.70 7.21 0.12
C ILE A 325 8.52 6.79 1.00
N ASN A 326 8.69 5.84 1.93
CA ASN A 326 7.60 5.30 2.74
C ASN A 326 7.98 5.25 4.21
N ASP A 327 7.09 5.73 5.11
CA ASP A 327 7.38 5.73 6.55
C ASP A 327 6.10 5.75 7.40
N TYR A 328 6.21 5.23 8.62
CA TYR A 328 5.18 5.34 9.66
C TYR A 328 5.36 6.55 10.57
N TRP A 329 6.46 7.28 10.44
CA TRP A 329 6.79 8.41 11.31
C TRP A 329 5.82 9.57 11.14
N GLY A 330 5.13 9.93 12.23
CA GLY A 330 4.13 11.00 12.24
C GLY A 330 4.67 12.38 12.62
N GLY A 331 6.00 12.51 12.85
CA GLY A 331 6.64 13.77 13.21
C GLY A 331 7.01 14.63 12.00
N PRO A 332 7.37 15.91 12.22
CA PRO A 332 7.78 16.83 11.16
C PRO A 332 9.05 16.39 10.44
N GLU A 333 9.89 15.60 11.09
CA GLU A 333 11.20 15.16 10.59
C GLU A 333 11.08 14.35 9.29
N TYR A 334 9.96 13.65 9.09
CA TYR A 334 9.72 12.92 7.86
C TYR A 334 9.56 13.87 6.65
N ALA A 335 8.76 14.91 6.81
CA ALA A 335 8.64 15.93 5.77
C ALA A 335 9.96 16.71 5.56
N GLU A 336 10.73 16.93 6.63
CA GLU A 336 12.06 17.55 6.56
C GLU A 336 13.06 16.68 5.81
N GLN A 337 13.06 15.36 6.06
CA GLN A 337 13.88 14.40 5.33
C GLN A 337 13.55 14.42 3.82
N ILE A 338 12.28 14.41 3.45
CA ILE A 338 11.87 14.49 2.05
C ILE A 338 12.39 15.78 1.41
N LYS A 339 12.21 16.93 2.07
CA LYS A 339 12.69 18.23 1.58
C LYS A 339 14.23 18.28 1.46
N ASP A 340 14.97 17.66 2.39
CA ASP A 340 16.42 17.57 2.32
C ASP A 340 16.87 16.74 1.11
N LEU A 341 16.30 15.56 0.93
CA LEU A 341 16.60 14.69 -0.21
C LEU A 341 16.29 15.39 -1.55
N GLN A 342 15.14 16.06 -1.67
CA GLN A 342 14.76 16.85 -2.84
C GLN A 342 15.76 18.00 -3.11
N LYS A 343 16.15 18.74 -2.07
CA LYS A 343 17.13 19.83 -2.17
C LYS A 343 18.49 19.35 -2.66
N ARG A 344 18.85 18.12 -2.32
CA ARG A 344 20.09 17.46 -2.74
C ARG A 344 19.98 16.84 -4.13
N GLY A 345 18.84 16.90 -4.80
CA GLY A 345 18.60 16.45 -6.16
C GLY A 345 18.08 15.01 -6.28
N ALA A 346 17.62 14.40 -5.18
CA ALA A 346 16.93 13.12 -5.27
C ALA A 346 15.55 13.29 -5.93
N ARG A 347 15.23 12.44 -6.91
CA ARG A 347 13.90 12.32 -7.47
C ARG A 347 13.03 11.56 -6.49
N ILE A 348 12.02 12.22 -5.93
CA ILE A 348 10.97 11.61 -5.12
C ILE A 348 9.64 12.07 -5.69
N ASP A 349 8.81 11.11 -6.09
CA ASP A 349 7.54 11.40 -6.76
C ASP A 349 6.35 11.31 -5.81
N VAL A 350 6.43 10.52 -4.72
CA VAL A 350 5.34 10.28 -3.78
C VAL A 350 5.87 10.19 -2.34
N ALA A 351 5.16 10.82 -1.42
CA ALA A 351 5.32 10.64 0.02
C ALA A 351 4.39 9.50 0.48
N GLY A 352 4.96 8.33 0.76
CA GLY A 352 4.26 7.19 1.35
C GLY A 352 4.07 7.39 2.85
N SER A 353 2.92 7.03 3.38
CA SER A 353 2.63 7.09 4.81
C SER A 353 1.96 5.81 5.28
N GLN A 354 2.36 5.31 6.43
CA GLN A 354 1.77 4.10 7.02
C GLN A 354 0.85 4.49 8.19
N MET A 355 -0.22 3.74 8.37
CA MET A 355 -1.09 3.85 9.54
C MET A 355 -1.52 2.46 10.00
N HIS A 356 -0.94 1.99 11.09
CA HIS A 356 -1.23 0.68 11.63
C HIS A 356 -1.86 0.77 13.02
N LEU A 357 -3.07 0.28 13.14
CA LEU A 357 -3.74 -0.02 14.40
C LEU A 357 -3.58 -1.52 14.66
N PHE A 358 -2.34 -1.95 14.98
CA PHE A 358 -2.02 -3.37 15.19
C PHE A 358 -2.55 -3.91 16.53
N ASP A 359 -2.58 -3.09 17.57
CA ASP A 359 -3.16 -3.50 18.85
C ASP A 359 -4.69 -3.38 18.80
N PRO A 360 -5.44 -4.49 18.97
CA PRO A 360 -6.89 -4.47 19.02
C PRO A 360 -7.45 -3.47 20.04
N LYS A 361 -6.69 -3.22 21.12
CA LYS A 361 -7.05 -2.24 22.15
C LYS A 361 -7.13 -0.82 21.58
N GLN A 362 -6.33 -0.45 20.59
CA GLN A 362 -6.40 0.88 19.96
C GLN A 362 -7.80 1.11 19.36
N CYS A 363 -8.39 0.12 18.70
CA CYS A 363 -9.72 0.24 18.13
C CYS A 363 -10.83 0.31 19.21
N LEU A 364 -10.66 -0.38 20.34
CA LEU A 364 -11.53 -0.18 21.51
C LEU A 364 -11.40 1.22 22.10
N ASP A 365 -10.19 1.72 22.20
CA ASP A 365 -9.91 3.07 22.71
C ASP A 365 -10.50 4.15 21.78
N ILE A 366 -10.40 3.97 20.46
CA ILE A 366 -11.07 4.82 19.46
C ILE A 366 -12.59 4.76 19.66
N ALA A 367 -13.17 3.57 19.77
CA ALA A 367 -14.61 3.40 19.97
C ALA A 367 -15.07 4.06 21.28
N ALA A 368 -14.23 4.08 22.30
CA ALA A 368 -14.47 4.78 23.57
C ALA A 368 -14.31 6.32 23.47
N GLY A 369 -13.85 6.85 22.34
CA GLY A 369 -13.66 8.28 22.09
C GLY A 369 -12.32 8.83 22.57
N LYS A 370 -11.29 7.99 22.70
CA LYS A 370 -9.93 8.48 22.93
C LYS A 370 -9.35 9.12 21.67
N GLU A 371 -8.44 10.05 21.85
CA GLU A 371 -7.80 10.82 20.78
C GLU A 371 -6.72 10.00 20.05
N ILE A 372 -7.15 9.00 19.29
CA ILE A 372 -6.32 8.17 18.41
C ILE A 372 -6.89 8.30 17.01
N GLN A 373 -6.07 8.70 16.03
CA GLN A 373 -6.48 8.90 14.63
C GLN A 373 -7.72 9.80 14.49
N THR A 374 -7.78 10.87 15.28
CA THR A 374 -8.86 11.85 15.18
C THR A 374 -8.74 12.67 13.88
N PRO A 375 -9.83 13.26 13.38
CA PRO A 375 -9.77 14.13 12.20
C PRO A 375 -8.72 15.25 12.32
N THR A 376 -8.59 15.86 13.48
CA THR A 376 -7.58 16.93 13.73
C THR A 376 -6.15 16.39 13.61
N GLN A 377 -5.86 15.21 14.18
CA GLN A 377 -4.54 14.61 14.10
C GLN A 377 -4.20 14.22 12.65
N ILE A 378 -5.15 13.62 11.94
CA ILE A 378 -4.95 13.21 10.54
C ILE A 378 -4.76 14.41 9.63
N TRP A 379 -5.61 15.44 9.72
CA TRP A 379 -5.42 16.66 8.93
C TRP A 379 -4.08 17.32 9.20
N LYS A 380 -3.63 17.38 10.48
CA LYS A 380 -2.32 17.93 10.83
C LYS A 380 -1.18 17.17 10.14
N LEU A 381 -1.20 15.82 10.20
CA LEU A 381 -0.19 14.98 9.55
C LEU A 381 -0.22 15.14 8.03
N MET A 382 -1.39 15.04 7.41
CA MET A 382 -1.51 15.18 5.95
C MET A 382 -1.11 16.57 5.46
N ASN A 383 -1.41 17.62 6.22
CA ASN A 383 -0.98 18.98 5.90
C ASN A 383 0.55 19.12 5.97
N SER A 384 1.22 18.53 6.95
CA SER A 384 2.69 18.57 7.02
C SER A 384 3.34 17.87 5.84
N LEU A 385 2.81 16.72 5.41
CA LEU A 385 3.28 16.04 4.21
C LEU A 385 2.98 16.82 2.92
N THR A 386 1.86 17.53 2.87
CA THR A 386 1.50 18.40 1.74
C THR A 386 2.53 19.51 1.50
N GLU A 387 3.25 19.94 2.53
CA GLU A 387 4.32 20.93 2.42
C GLU A 387 5.54 20.45 1.61
N THR A 388 5.69 19.15 1.40
CA THR A 388 6.73 18.60 0.51
C THR A 388 6.46 18.85 -0.97
N GLY A 389 5.23 19.27 -1.32
CA GLY A 389 4.77 19.44 -2.69
C GLY A 389 4.38 18.12 -3.39
N LEU A 390 4.53 16.98 -2.71
CA LEU A 390 4.27 15.66 -3.29
C LEU A 390 2.82 15.20 -3.08
N PRO A 391 2.31 14.33 -3.97
CA PRO A 391 1.15 13.51 -3.65
C PRO A 391 1.45 12.56 -2.48
N ILE A 392 0.42 12.26 -1.68
CA ILE A 392 0.52 11.41 -0.51
C ILE A 392 -0.15 10.08 -0.81
N HIS A 393 0.52 8.97 -0.54
CA HIS A 393 -0.06 7.63 -0.59
C HIS A 393 -0.07 7.02 0.82
N LEU A 394 -1.25 6.75 1.38
CA LEU A 394 -1.34 5.86 2.53
C LEU A 394 -1.05 4.44 2.05
N SER A 395 0.23 4.14 1.96
CA SER A 395 0.78 2.93 1.33
C SER A 395 0.53 1.65 2.10
N GLU A 396 0.28 1.80 3.41
CA GLU A 396 0.01 0.68 4.32
C GLU A 396 -0.96 1.11 5.40
N ILE A 397 -2.17 0.52 5.42
CA ILE A 397 -3.07 0.73 6.54
C ILE A 397 -3.53 -0.59 7.14
N THR A 398 -3.62 -0.63 8.46
CA THR A 398 -4.18 -1.74 9.22
C THR A 398 -5.17 -1.22 10.24
N ILE A 399 -6.37 -1.79 10.25
CA ILE A 399 -7.39 -1.53 11.26
C ILE A 399 -7.80 -2.88 11.84
N THR A 400 -7.38 -3.16 13.07
CA THR A 400 -7.62 -4.45 13.70
C THR A 400 -8.98 -4.48 14.39
N SER A 401 -9.79 -5.49 14.09
CA SER A 401 -11.02 -5.74 14.82
C SER A 401 -10.70 -6.05 16.29
N PRO A 402 -11.40 -5.45 17.27
CA PRO A 402 -11.20 -5.77 18.69
C PRO A 402 -11.48 -7.22 19.06
N GLY A 403 -12.24 -7.93 18.22
CA GLY A 403 -12.58 -9.34 18.35
C GLY A 403 -13.15 -9.88 17.04
N SER A 404 -13.34 -11.19 16.97
CA SER A 404 -13.98 -11.86 15.83
C SER A 404 -15.52 -11.84 15.90
N ASP A 405 -16.09 -11.38 17.01
CA ASP A 405 -17.54 -11.27 17.23
C ASP A 405 -18.15 -10.12 16.42
N LEU A 406 -19.49 -10.07 16.36
CA LEU A 406 -20.22 -9.07 15.59
C LEU A 406 -19.85 -7.63 16.04
N LYS A 407 -19.75 -7.39 17.36
CA LYS A 407 -19.41 -6.06 17.88
C LYS A 407 -18.00 -5.61 17.46
N GLY A 408 -17.03 -6.51 17.53
CA GLY A 408 -15.67 -6.23 17.06
C GLY A 408 -15.64 -5.87 15.57
N GLN A 409 -16.37 -6.61 14.75
CA GLN A 409 -16.50 -6.31 13.31
C GLN A 409 -17.20 -4.97 13.05
N GLN A 410 -18.25 -4.64 13.81
CA GLN A 410 -18.95 -3.35 13.70
C GLN A 410 -18.02 -2.20 14.04
N ILE A 411 -17.23 -2.30 15.12
CA ILE A 411 -16.22 -1.28 15.49
C ILE A 411 -15.20 -1.11 14.35
N GLN A 412 -14.65 -2.21 13.83
CA GLN A 412 -13.71 -2.17 12.71
C GLN A 412 -14.31 -1.47 11.48
N ALA A 413 -15.55 -1.79 11.12
CA ALA A 413 -16.24 -1.25 9.96
C ALA A 413 -16.51 0.26 10.10
N VAL A 414 -16.98 0.72 11.28
CA VAL A 414 -17.22 2.15 11.56
C VAL A 414 -15.91 2.94 11.47
N ILE A 415 -14.82 2.42 12.08
CA ILE A 415 -13.51 3.07 12.02
C ILE A 415 -13.01 3.11 10.58
N ALA A 416 -13.06 1.99 9.85
CA ALA A 416 -12.63 1.91 8.46
C ALA A 416 -13.39 2.89 7.56
N GLN A 417 -14.72 2.95 7.67
CA GLN A 417 -15.54 3.86 6.90
C GLN A 417 -15.19 5.33 7.15
N ASN A 418 -15.09 5.74 8.42
CA ASN A 418 -14.81 7.13 8.74
C ASN A 418 -13.38 7.55 8.36
N LEU A 419 -12.38 6.69 8.59
CA LEU A 419 -11.01 6.95 8.21
C LEU A 419 -10.84 7.01 6.69
N TYR A 420 -11.43 6.06 5.93
CA TYR A 420 -11.37 6.10 4.46
C TYR A 420 -12.01 7.37 3.89
N ARG A 421 -13.15 7.81 4.41
CA ARG A 421 -13.80 9.05 3.99
C ARG A 421 -12.92 10.27 4.29
N LEU A 422 -12.32 10.32 5.47
CA LEU A 422 -11.42 11.42 5.85
C LEU A 422 -10.17 11.45 4.97
N TRP A 423 -9.49 10.32 4.79
CA TRP A 423 -8.31 10.25 3.93
C TRP A 423 -8.64 10.57 2.47
N PHE A 424 -9.74 10.05 1.96
CA PHE A 424 -10.21 10.36 0.61
C PHE A 424 -10.53 11.85 0.45
N SER A 425 -10.89 12.58 1.50
CA SER A 425 -11.13 14.02 1.47
C SER A 425 -9.86 14.88 1.44
N CYS A 426 -8.68 14.32 1.83
CA CYS A 426 -7.43 15.08 1.92
C CYS A 426 -6.92 15.50 0.54
N LYS A 427 -6.55 16.79 0.38
CA LYS A 427 -6.25 17.43 -0.92
C LYS A 427 -5.23 16.65 -1.76
N ASN A 428 -4.07 16.35 -1.22
CA ASN A 428 -2.96 15.74 -1.95
C ASN A 428 -2.94 14.20 -1.86
N MET A 429 -3.94 13.60 -1.23
CA MET A 429 -4.05 12.14 -1.15
C MET A 429 -4.29 11.54 -2.53
N MET A 430 -3.42 10.63 -2.94
CA MET A 430 -3.55 9.92 -4.21
C MET A 430 -4.03 8.47 -4.05
N GLY A 431 -3.91 7.90 -2.85
CA GLY A 431 -4.28 6.51 -2.65
C GLY A 431 -4.25 6.03 -1.20
N ILE A 432 -4.94 4.91 -0.97
CA ILE A 432 -5.00 4.19 0.30
C ILE A 432 -4.84 2.70 0.00
N THR A 433 -3.91 2.02 0.68
CA THR A 433 -3.62 0.61 0.49
C THR A 433 -3.85 -0.17 1.78
N TRP A 434 -4.77 -1.14 1.74
CA TRP A 434 -5.04 -2.03 2.85
C TRP A 434 -3.95 -3.10 2.98
N TRP A 435 -3.40 -3.29 4.20
CA TRP A 435 -2.23 -4.14 4.40
C TRP A 435 -2.54 -5.62 4.55
N ASN A 436 -3.38 -6.00 5.49
CA ASN A 436 -3.74 -7.39 5.74
C ASN A 436 -5.16 -7.68 5.23
N VAL A 437 -5.30 -8.27 4.06
CA VAL A 437 -6.61 -8.48 3.40
C VAL A 437 -7.43 -9.58 4.08
N VAL A 438 -6.76 -10.63 4.58
CA VAL A 438 -7.41 -11.83 5.13
C VAL A 438 -7.00 -12.03 6.58
N ASP A 439 -7.97 -12.32 7.45
CA ASP A 439 -7.71 -12.66 8.84
C ASP A 439 -6.76 -13.85 8.96
N ASP A 440 -5.94 -13.83 9.99
CA ASP A 440 -4.92 -14.86 10.28
C ASP A 440 -3.88 -15.07 9.16
N CYS A 441 -3.76 -14.13 8.25
CA CYS A 441 -2.81 -14.17 7.13
C CYS A 441 -1.76 -13.05 7.19
N GLY A 442 -1.64 -12.35 8.33
CA GLY A 442 -0.60 -11.36 8.59
C GLY A 442 0.80 -11.97 8.76
N ALA A 443 1.82 -11.12 8.85
CA ALA A 443 3.18 -11.55 9.19
C ALA A 443 3.23 -12.08 10.64
N PRO A 444 4.23 -12.92 10.99
CA PRO A 444 4.42 -13.34 12.37
C PRO A 444 4.52 -12.13 13.32
N GLY A 445 3.67 -12.10 14.35
CA GLY A 445 3.57 -10.98 15.30
C GLY A 445 2.55 -9.91 14.95
N GLU A 446 1.98 -9.91 13.74
CA GLU A 446 0.84 -9.06 13.40
C GLU A 446 -0.48 -9.66 13.92
N PRO A 447 -1.52 -8.81 14.15
CA PRO A 447 -2.79 -9.29 14.69
C PRO A 447 -3.53 -10.22 13.73
N SER A 448 -4.23 -11.20 14.28
CA SER A 448 -4.96 -12.20 13.49
C SER A 448 -6.27 -11.70 12.89
N VAL A 449 -6.84 -10.60 13.38
CA VAL A 449 -8.19 -10.10 13.02
C VAL A 449 -8.16 -8.73 12.32
N SER A 450 -7.16 -8.49 11.48
CA SER A 450 -6.98 -7.22 10.75
C SER A 450 -7.46 -7.25 9.29
N GLY A 451 -8.02 -8.38 8.84
CA GLY A 451 -8.50 -8.56 7.48
C GLY A 451 -9.83 -7.88 7.18
N LEU A 452 -10.12 -7.78 5.89
CA LEU A 452 -11.44 -7.50 5.32
C LEU A 452 -12.26 -8.78 5.16
N PHE A 453 -11.59 -9.91 5.16
CA PHE A 453 -12.15 -11.24 5.00
C PHE A 453 -11.71 -12.15 6.13
N PHE A 454 -12.59 -13.06 6.53
CA PHE A 454 -12.20 -14.19 7.36
C PHE A 454 -11.26 -15.14 6.61
N ARG A 455 -10.67 -16.10 7.33
CA ARG A 455 -9.72 -17.06 6.73
C ARG A 455 -10.32 -17.89 5.60
N ASP A 456 -11.62 -18.15 5.61
CA ASP A 456 -12.38 -18.85 4.57
C ASP A 456 -12.82 -17.97 3.41
N MET A 457 -12.36 -16.72 3.37
CA MET A 457 -12.74 -15.70 2.38
C MET A 457 -14.20 -15.28 2.46
N SER A 458 -14.94 -15.55 3.54
CA SER A 458 -16.21 -14.87 3.80
C SER A 458 -15.96 -13.40 4.17
N PRO A 459 -16.76 -12.45 3.64
CA PRO A 459 -16.51 -11.03 3.86
C PRO A 459 -16.90 -10.59 5.28
N LYS A 460 -16.08 -9.71 5.86
CA LYS A 460 -16.37 -9.01 7.13
C LYS A 460 -17.14 -7.72 6.87
N LEU A 461 -17.67 -7.10 7.93
CA LEU A 461 -18.37 -5.82 7.81
C LEU A 461 -17.49 -4.70 7.27
N SER A 462 -16.19 -4.73 7.55
CA SER A 462 -15.21 -3.79 7.01
C SER A 462 -15.06 -3.91 5.47
N TYR A 463 -15.22 -5.11 4.89
CA TYR A 463 -15.29 -5.26 3.44
C TYR A 463 -16.50 -4.51 2.86
N TYR A 464 -17.68 -4.71 3.44
CA TYR A 464 -18.90 -4.03 2.97
C TYR A 464 -18.81 -2.51 3.12
N ALA A 465 -18.13 -2.02 4.18
CA ALA A 465 -17.88 -0.59 4.34
C ALA A 465 -17.07 -0.03 3.16
N LEU A 466 -15.97 -0.70 2.77
CA LEU A 466 -15.14 -0.27 1.66
C LEU A 466 -15.81 -0.47 0.30
N GLU A 467 -16.49 -1.58 0.10
CA GLU A 467 -17.21 -1.88 -1.14
C GLU A 467 -18.29 -0.83 -1.41
N ASN A 468 -19.08 -0.46 -0.39
CA ASN A 468 -20.07 0.60 -0.51
C ASN A 468 -19.46 1.97 -0.83
N LEU A 469 -18.30 2.30 -0.24
CA LEU A 469 -17.62 3.56 -0.55
C LEU A 469 -17.06 3.54 -1.98
N ILE A 470 -16.29 2.53 -2.34
CA ILE A 470 -15.50 2.49 -3.57
C ILE A 470 -16.38 2.23 -4.80
N ASN A 471 -17.24 1.21 -4.72
CA ASN A 471 -18.02 0.76 -5.88
C ASN A 471 -19.39 1.42 -6.01
N HIS A 472 -19.87 2.16 -4.97
CA HIS A 472 -21.15 2.83 -5.00
C HIS A 472 -21.03 4.33 -4.71
N ALA A 473 -20.73 4.75 -3.48
CA ALA A 473 -20.76 6.16 -3.08
C ALA A 473 -19.78 7.05 -3.86
N TRP A 474 -18.62 6.51 -4.21
CA TRP A 474 -17.58 7.23 -4.95
C TRP A 474 -17.50 6.87 -6.43
N LYS A 475 -18.50 6.23 -6.95
CA LYS A 475 -18.62 5.90 -8.38
C LYS A 475 -19.65 6.81 -9.03
N THR A 476 -19.31 7.34 -10.19
CA THR A 476 -20.22 8.18 -10.98
C THR A 476 -20.92 7.34 -12.04
N GLU A 477 -22.23 7.25 -11.91
CA GLU A 477 -23.11 6.72 -12.94
C GLU A 477 -24.31 7.67 -13.07
N THR A 478 -24.51 8.26 -14.25
CA THR A 478 -25.54 9.28 -14.45
C THR A 478 -26.00 9.33 -15.90
N GLU A 479 -27.17 9.90 -16.09
CA GLU A 479 -27.76 10.15 -17.38
C GLU A 479 -27.93 11.65 -17.59
N VAL A 480 -27.51 12.15 -18.74
CA VAL A 480 -27.66 13.55 -19.15
C VAL A 480 -28.24 13.69 -20.54
N LYS A 481 -28.61 14.88 -20.95
CA LYS A 481 -29.12 15.14 -22.32
C LYS A 481 -28.00 15.71 -23.20
N ALA A 482 -27.91 15.21 -24.44
CA ALA A 482 -27.05 15.80 -25.45
C ALA A 482 -27.52 17.21 -25.82
N GLY A 483 -26.60 18.18 -25.76
CA GLY A 483 -26.85 19.55 -26.15
C GLY A 483 -27.03 19.72 -27.68
N LYS A 484 -27.37 20.94 -28.11
CA LYS A 484 -27.66 21.23 -29.55
C LYS A 484 -26.48 20.92 -30.47
N ASN A 485 -25.25 21.04 -29.99
CA ASN A 485 -24.01 20.80 -30.74
C ASN A 485 -23.35 19.47 -30.36
N GLY A 486 -24.07 18.52 -29.77
CA GLY A 486 -23.50 17.30 -29.22
C GLY A 486 -22.71 17.51 -27.94
N GLU A 487 -22.77 18.69 -27.34
CA GLU A 487 -22.08 18.96 -26.05
C GLU A 487 -22.77 18.20 -24.92
N VAL A 488 -21.99 17.47 -24.13
CA VAL A 488 -22.43 16.73 -22.94
C VAL A 488 -21.64 17.21 -21.76
N LYS A 489 -22.31 17.65 -20.70
CA LYS A 489 -21.71 18.15 -19.45
C LYS A 489 -22.12 17.28 -18.29
N PHE A 490 -21.17 16.90 -17.48
CA PHE A 490 -21.43 16.19 -16.25
C PHE A 490 -20.40 16.56 -15.16
N ARG A 491 -20.70 16.19 -13.93
CA ARG A 491 -19.75 16.27 -12.81
C ARG A 491 -19.57 14.89 -12.21
N GLY A 492 -18.31 14.44 -12.08
CA GLY A 492 -18.02 13.10 -11.63
C GLY A 492 -16.67 12.98 -10.91
N PHE A 493 -16.43 11.83 -10.34
CA PHE A 493 -15.13 11.48 -9.76
C PHE A 493 -14.10 11.33 -10.90
N ARG A 494 -12.85 11.73 -10.62
CA ARG A 494 -11.76 11.63 -11.61
C ARG A 494 -11.47 10.18 -11.96
N GLY A 495 -11.25 9.94 -13.27
CA GLY A 495 -11.02 8.60 -13.79
C GLY A 495 -11.54 8.39 -15.21
N ASN A 496 -11.59 7.14 -15.65
CA ASN A 496 -12.05 6.79 -16.98
C ASN A 496 -13.55 6.49 -17.01
N TYR A 497 -14.17 6.88 -18.10
CA TYR A 497 -15.61 6.77 -18.35
C TYR A 497 -15.90 6.10 -19.67
N GLU A 498 -16.97 5.33 -19.73
CA GLU A 498 -17.71 4.95 -20.93
C GLU A 498 -18.92 5.87 -21.05
N ILE A 499 -19.07 6.49 -22.23
CA ILE A 499 -20.16 7.40 -22.55
C ILE A 499 -20.92 6.79 -23.73
N THR A 500 -22.17 6.37 -23.48
CA THR A 500 -23.00 5.68 -24.45
C THR A 500 -24.15 6.57 -24.89
N TYR A 501 -24.36 6.69 -26.19
CA TYR A 501 -25.37 7.54 -26.81
C TYR A 501 -25.91 6.93 -28.09
N THR A 502 -27.05 7.43 -28.56
CA THR A 502 -27.63 7.08 -29.87
C THR A 502 -27.17 8.10 -30.91
N ASP A 503 -26.58 7.63 -32.02
CA ASP A 503 -26.15 8.47 -33.14
C ASP A 503 -27.34 8.88 -34.04
N LYS A 504 -27.11 9.78 -35.03
CA LYS A 504 -28.08 10.28 -35.98
C LYS A 504 -28.65 9.17 -36.89
N ALA A 505 -27.96 8.05 -37.03
CA ALA A 505 -28.41 6.89 -37.78
C ALA A 505 -29.27 5.92 -36.93
N GLY A 506 -29.42 6.19 -35.63
CA GLY A 506 -30.17 5.37 -34.68
C GLY A 506 -29.36 4.22 -34.06
N ASN A 507 -28.03 4.20 -34.23
CA ASN A 507 -27.20 3.17 -33.66
C ASN A 507 -26.67 3.61 -32.28
N GLU A 508 -26.50 2.64 -31.39
CA GLU A 508 -25.82 2.87 -30.11
C GLU A 508 -24.30 2.95 -30.32
N GLN A 509 -23.70 4.00 -29.79
CA GLN A 509 -22.26 4.28 -29.83
C GLN A 509 -21.71 4.42 -28.39
N THR A 510 -20.50 3.94 -28.15
CA THR A 510 -19.80 4.13 -26.89
C THR A 510 -18.43 4.72 -27.15
N VAL A 511 -18.10 5.81 -26.44
CA VAL A 511 -16.78 6.46 -26.47
C VAL A 511 -16.17 6.44 -25.09
N THR A 512 -14.84 6.43 -25.02
CA THR A 512 -14.11 6.54 -23.77
C THR A 512 -13.73 7.99 -23.49
N TYR A 513 -13.77 8.40 -22.22
CA TYR A 513 -13.39 9.73 -21.78
C TYR A 513 -12.64 9.67 -20.46
N HIS A 514 -11.51 10.37 -20.36
CA HIS A 514 -10.77 10.50 -19.10
C HIS A 514 -11.05 11.85 -18.45
N LEU A 515 -11.71 11.85 -17.31
CA LEU A 515 -11.98 13.02 -16.49
C LEU A 515 -10.81 13.28 -15.54
N LYS A 516 -9.99 14.28 -15.88
CA LYS A 516 -8.79 14.69 -15.11
C LYS A 516 -9.11 15.58 -13.91
#